data_68cbd516ec8ab99a11ffff2483898581
#
_entry.id   68cbd516ec8ab99a11ffff2483898581
#
_cell.length_a   1.000
_cell.length_b   1.000
_cell.length_c   1.000
_cell.angle_alpha   90.00
_cell.angle_beta   90.00
_cell.angle_gamma   90.00
#
_symmetry.space_group_name_H-M   'P 1'
#
loop_
_entity.id
_entity.type
_entity.pdbx_description
1 polymer ?
#
loop_
_entity_poly.entity_id
_entity_poly.type
_entity_poly.pdbx_seq_one_letter_code
_entity_poly.pdbx_strand_id
1 'polypeptide(L)'
;MQKGKLLFFTSDYKIGQSSLLTDQLMALHKSEQEFVAVSGENEQEAGLKERIADIGIDVRRIEGLDVHANFMGLARQIADIVRQEDVRCVHVQNNWQILLVVFVKFILLRRFGLKIIYTLHGFRNNSPLKSVIARVIIGMVLLLFANRVICMSTYLKRKFYFLGKKAVLIPLGISDEYFLPEHPQLPDKGLQMVFPAQFRHGKNQDIIIRAFAKHIQKCNDAESHLYLPGKGELQDEMVRLTHELGIADRVSFPGFCTKQEVLQLYLKCNIGVIASNSETFGQCIVEPFVLGRCVVSTHVGIADDILVDGENGYFYNSEDELVSVFDKLYHNQILIGKAGNMNFNKKQMFAWDNVTERYVGLILKLWR
;
A
#
# COMPACT_ATOMS: atom_id res chain seq x y z
N MET A 1 -20.72 -27.50 3.61
CA MET A 1 -21.25 -26.22 3.09
C MET A 1 -20.56 -25.97 1.78
N GLN A 2 -21.32 -25.76 0.70
CA GLN A 2 -20.75 -25.47 -0.62
C GLN A 2 -20.00 -24.11 -0.54
N LYS A 3 -18.69 -24.13 -0.79
CA LYS A 3 -17.90 -22.90 -0.87
C LYS A 3 -18.41 -22.11 -2.10
N GLY A 4 -18.91 -20.90 -1.92
CA GLY A 4 -19.32 -20.04 -3.03
C GLY A 4 -18.11 -19.46 -3.77
N LYS A 5 -18.27 -19.13 -5.05
CA LYS A 5 -17.22 -18.44 -5.81
C LYS A 5 -17.14 -16.95 -5.47
N LEU A 6 -15.93 -16.43 -5.53
CA LEU A 6 -15.61 -15.02 -5.41
C LEU A 6 -15.43 -14.40 -6.81
N LEU A 7 -16.04 -13.26 -7.10
CA LEU A 7 -15.69 -12.42 -8.23
C LEU A 7 -14.71 -11.34 -7.79
N PHE A 8 -13.56 -11.29 -8.43
CA PHE A 8 -12.48 -10.36 -8.10
C PHE A 8 -12.20 -9.41 -9.26
N PHE A 9 -12.30 -8.10 -9.01
CA PHE A 9 -11.99 -7.09 -10.01
C PHE A 9 -10.51 -6.75 -10.01
N THR A 10 -9.87 -6.83 -11.19
CA THR A 10 -8.44 -6.52 -11.38
C THR A 10 -8.19 -5.24 -12.15
N SER A 11 -9.22 -4.55 -12.64
CA SER A 11 -9.11 -3.35 -13.46
C SER A 11 -8.85 -2.08 -12.64
N ASP A 12 -8.29 -1.07 -13.28
CA ASP A 12 -8.08 0.31 -12.79
C ASP A 12 -6.85 0.56 -11.90
N TYR A 13 -5.81 -0.24 -12.00
CA TYR A 13 -4.61 0.01 -11.20
C TYR A 13 -3.53 0.78 -11.98
N LYS A 14 -3.07 1.87 -11.40
CA LYS A 14 -1.87 2.59 -11.84
C LYS A 14 -0.61 1.75 -11.56
N ILE A 15 0.42 1.95 -12.36
CA ILE A 15 1.67 1.17 -12.46
C ILE A 15 2.27 0.62 -11.13
N GLY A 16 2.05 1.21 -9.98
CA GLY A 16 2.56 0.69 -8.69
C GLY A 16 1.60 -0.26 -7.96
N GLN A 17 0.34 -0.39 -8.39
CA GLN A 17 -0.68 -1.21 -7.74
C GLN A 17 -0.90 -2.55 -8.46
N SER A 18 -0.61 -2.62 -9.76
CA SER A 18 -0.79 -3.84 -10.57
C SER A 18 0.00 -5.03 -10.05
N SER A 19 1.21 -4.81 -9.56
CA SER A 19 2.04 -5.90 -9.02
C SER A 19 1.52 -6.47 -7.70
N LEU A 20 0.99 -5.63 -6.80
CA LEU A 20 0.37 -6.07 -5.55
C LEU A 20 -0.88 -6.90 -5.80
N LEU A 21 -1.64 -6.52 -6.82
CA LEU A 21 -2.83 -7.24 -7.20
C LEU A 21 -2.50 -8.63 -7.75
N THR A 22 -1.42 -8.73 -8.54
CA THR A 22 -0.91 -10.01 -9.01
C THR A 22 -0.53 -10.90 -7.83
N ASP A 23 0.25 -10.38 -6.91
CA ASP A 23 0.69 -11.11 -5.71
C ASP A 23 -0.53 -11.57 -4.88
N GLN A 24 -1.58 -10.73 -4.77
CA GLN A 24 -2.83 -11.09 -4.10
C GLN A 24 -3.60 -12.21 -4.81
N LEU A 25 -3.69 -12.16 -6.15
CA LEU A 25 -4.34 -13.20 -6.94
C LEU A 25 -3.58 -14.52 -6.87
N MET A 26 -2.25 -14.48 -6.93
CA MET A 26 -1.40 -15.66 -6.75
C MET A 26 -1.62 -16.30 -5.39
N ALA A 27 -1.67 -15.51 -4.33
CA ALA A 27 -1.92 -16.01 -2.99
C ALA A 27 -3.34 -16.57 -2.82
N LEU A 28 -4.35 -15.95 -3.44
CA LEU A 28 -5.71 -16.51 -3.51
C LEU A 28 -5.75 -17.84 -4.25
N HIS A 29 -5.05 -17.96 -5.36
CA HIS A 29 -4.96 -19.20 -6.13
C HIS A 29 -4.35 -20.33 -5.29
N LYS A 30 -3.26 -20.07 -4.59
CA LYS A 30 -2.61 -21.02 -3.65
C LYS A 30 -3.54 -21.43 -2.49
N SER A 31 -4.49 -20.59 -2.09
CA SER A 31 -5.40 -20.85 -0.97
C SER A 31 -6.58 -21.78 -1.30
N GLU A 32 -6.65 -22.29 -2.53
CA GLU A 32 -7.76 -23.11 -3.02
C GLU A 32 -9.14 -22.43 -2.94
N GLN A 33 -9.17 -21.10 -2.80
CA GLN A 33 -10.41 -20.34 -2.84
C GLN A 33 -10.87 -20.21 -4.30
N GLU A 34 -12.02 -20.77 -4.64
CA GLU A 34 -12.59 -20.62 -5.98
C GLU A 34 -12.93 -19.15 -6.25
N PHE A 35 -12.39 -18.61 -7.34
CA PHE A 35 -12.67 -17.25 -7.77
C PHE A 35 -12.70 -17.12 -9.29
N VAL A 36 -13.35 -16.05 -9.76
CA VAL A 36 -13.31 -15.56 -11.14
C VAL A 36 -12.70 -14.18 -11.11
N ALA A 37 -11.59 -13.99 -11.82
CA ALA A 37 -10.99 -12.66 -11.97
C ALA A 37 -11.55 -11.97 -13.23
N VAL A 38 -11.82 -10.66 -13.15
CA VAL A 38 -12.25 -9.85 -14.27
C VAL A 38 -11.38 -8.62 -14.44
N SER A 39 -10.97 -8.32 -15.68
CA SER A 39 -10.15 -7.14 -16.02
C SER A 39 -10.76 -6.37 -17.20
N GLY A 40 -10.33 -5.10 -17.37
CA GLY A 40 -10.49 -4.36 -18.62
C GLY A 40 -9.48 -4.80 -19.68
N GLU A 41 -9.47 -4.08 -20.81
CA GLU A 41 -8.62 -4.41 -21.97
C GLU A 41 -7.31 -3.59 -22.05
N ASN A 42 -6.99 -2.78 -21.06
CA ASN A 42 -5.88 -1.85 -21.09
C ASN A 42 -4.52 -2.56 -21.34
N GLU A 43 -3.80 -2.14 -22.39
CA GLU A 43 -2.50 -2.69 -22.82
C GLU A 43 -1.39 -2.54 -21.76
N GLN A 44 -1.52 -1.59 -20.83
CA GLN A 44 -0.54 -1.42 -19.74
C GLN A 44 -0.53 -2.60 -18.75
N GLU A 45 -1.50 -3.50 -18.84
CA GLU A 45 -1.58 -4.73 -18.07
C GLU A 45 -0.98 -5.97 -18.78
N ALA A 46 -0.36 -5.82 -19.96
CA ALA A 46 0.15 -6.95 -20.73
C ALA A 46 1.11 -7.84 -19.90
N GLY A 47 2.06 -7.26 -19.20
CA GLY A 47 2.97 -8.02 -18.32
C GLY A 47 2.30 -8.65 -17.09
N LEU A 48 1.16 -8.10 -16.63
CA LEU A 48 0.32 -8.71 -15.61
C LEU A 48 -0.34 -9.98 -16.14
N LYS A 49 -0.84 -9.94 -17.38
CA LYS A 49 -1.52 -11.06 -18.05
C LYS A 49 -0.61 -12.25 -18.25
N GLU A 50 0.62 -12.02 -18.70
CA GLU A 50 1.62 -13.08 -18.87
C GLU A 50 1.93 -13.77 -17.54
N ARG A 51 2.22 -13.01 -16.50
CA ARG A 51 2.51 -13.54 -15.16
C ARG A 51 1.34 -14.29 -14.53
N ILE A 52 0.10 -13.89 -14.81
CA ILE A 52 -1.12 -14.55 -14.30
C ILE A 52 -1.43 -15.79 -15.13
N ALA A 53 -1.24 -15.74 -16.45
CA ALA A 53 -1.48 -16.89 -17.34
C ALA A 53 -0.51 -18.05 -17.04
N ASP A 54 0.75 -17.76 -16.76
CA ASP A 54 1.78 -18.74 -16.42
C ASP A 54 1.46 -19.56 -15.15
N ILE A 55 0.64 -19.00 -14.26
CA ILE A 55 0.20 -19.69 -13.02
C ILE A 55 -1.20 -20.31 -13.13
N GLY A 56 -1.79 -20.33 -14.31
CA GLY A 56 -3.09 -20.99 -14.57
C GLY A 56 -4.31 -20.24 -14.06
N ILE A 57 -4.21 -18.95 -13.76
CA ILE A 57 -5.36 -18.13 -13.36
C ILE A 57 -6.04 -17.56 -14.61
N ASP A 58 -7.32 -17.95 -14.81
CA ASP A 58 -8.15 -17.38 -15.88
C ASP A 58 -8.69 -16.01 -15.48
N VAL A 59 -8.36 -14.98 -16.29
CA VAL A 59 -8.87 -13.63 -16.13
C VAL A 59 -9.78 -13.27 -17.28
N ARG A 60 -11.07 -13.16 -17.03
CA ARG A 60 -12.07 -12.77 -18.04
C ARG A 60 -11.93 -11.30 -18.38
N ARG A 61 -11.79 -11.01 -19.65
CA ARG A 61 -11.75 -9.64 -20.17
C ARG A 61 -13.16 -9.12 -20.39
N ILE A 62 -13.39 -7.88 -20.00
CA ILE A 62 -14.65 -7.17 -20.18
C ILE A 62 -14.35 -5.85 -20.88
N GLU A 63 -14.76 -5.74 -22.14
CA GLU A 63 -14.58 -4.54 -22.96
C GLU A 63 -15.21 -3.31 -22.26
N GLY A 64 -14.46 -2.22 -22.18
CA GLY A 64 -14.92 -0.95 -21.62
C GLY A 64 -14.94 -0.88 -20.09
N LEU A 65 -14.50 -1.92 -19.39
CA LEU A 65 -14.48 -1.93 -17.92
C LEU A 65 -13.49 -0.90 -17.35
N ASP A 66 -12.35 -0.74 -17.99
CA ASP A 66 -11.26 0.17 -17.62
C ASP A 66 -11.50 1.63 -18.02
N VAL A 67 -12.27 1.86 -19.08
CA VAL A 67 -12.66 3.21 -19.55
C VAL A 67 -14.04 3.64 -19.05
N HIS A 68 -14.68 2.84 -18.22
CA HIS A 68 -16.01 3.10 -17.62
C HIS A 68 -17.11 3.36 -18.65
N ALA A 69 -16.97 2.76 -19.84
CA ALA A 69 -17.92 2.91 -20.94
C ALA A 69 -19.16 2.05 -20.72
N ASN A 70 -20.33 2.50 -21.25
CA ASN A 70 -21.56 1.72 -21.27
C ASN A 70 -21.93 1.04 -19.92
N PHE A 71 -22.12 1.83 -18.88
CA PHE A 71 -22.37 1.36 -17.50
C PHE A 71 -23.44 0.25 -17.42
N MET A 72 -24.56 0.41 -18.15
CA MET A 72 -25.67 -0.57 -18.17
C MET A 72 -25.26 -1.88 -18.84
N GLY A 73 -24.50 -1.82 -19.93
CA GLY A 73 -23.97 -2.99 -20.61
C GLY A 73 -23.00 -3.78 -19.71
N LEU A 74 -22.09 -3.07 -19.07
CA LEU A 74 -21.14 -3.66 -18.11
C LEU A 74 -21.87 -4.31 -16.93
N ALA A 75 -22.88 -3.64 -16.37
CA ALA A 75 -23.64 -4.21 -15.28
C ALA A 75 -24.37 -5.49 -15.67
N ARG A 76 -24.91 -5.58 -16.88
CA ARG A 76 -25.52 -6.81 -17.40
C ARG A 76 -24.49 -7.93 -17.58
N GLN A 77 -23.34 -7.65 -18.21
CA GLN A 77 -22.26 -8.64 -18.40
C GLN A 77 -21.79 -9.19 -17.04
N ILE A 78 -21.56 -8.32 -16.04
CA ILE A 78 -21.19 -8.78 -14.69
C ILE A 78 -22.32 -9.60 -14.05
N ALA A 79 -23.58 -9.20 -14.22
CA ALA A 79 -24.73 -9.96 -13.70
C ALA A 79 -24.80 -11.36 -14.34
N ASP A 80 -24.49 -11.49 -15.62
CA ASP A 80 -24.47 -12.77 -16.30
C ASP A 80 -23.31 -13.66 -15.82
N ILE A 81 -22.12 -13.09 -15.61
CA ILE A 81 -20.99 -13.81 -14.98
C ILE A 81 -21.39 -14.31 -13.58
N VAL A 82 -22.00 -13.45 -12.76
CA VAL A 82 -22.48 -13.82 -11.42
C VAL A 82 -23.45 -14.99 -11.44
N ARG A 83 -24.35 -15.05 -12.45
CA ARG A 83 -25.32 -16.16 -12.62
C ARG A 83 -24.65 -17.44 -13.11
N GLN A 84 -23.83 -17.34 -14.16
CA GLN A 84 -23.19 -18.48 -14.81
C GLN A 84 -22.21 -19.20 -13.88
N GLU A 85 -21.46 -18.44 -13.09
CA GLU A 85 -20.42 -18.96 -12.20
C GLU A 85 -20.90 -19.20 -10.75
N ASP A 86 -22.18 -19.02 -10.45
CA ASP A 86 -22.73 -19.08 -9.09
C ASP A 86 -21.91 -18.23 -8.08
N VAL A 87 -21.56 -17.01 -8.49
CA VAL A 87 -20.80 -16.07 -7.63
C VAL A 87 -21.64 -15.66 -6.43
N ARG A 88 -21.10 -15.83 -5.23
CA ARG A 88 -21.75 -15.46 -3.97
C ARG A 88 -21.18 -14.21 -3.32
N CYS A 89 -19.95 -13.84 -3.67
CA CYS A 89 -19.26 -12.67 -3.14
C CYS A 89 -18.54 -11.93 -4.25
N VAL A 90 -18.60 -10.61 -4.25
CA VAL A 90 -17.84 -9.75 -5.16
C VAL A 90 -16.89 -8.90 -4.35
N HIS A 91 -15.62 -8.90 -4.71
CA HIS A 91 -14.60 -8.03 -4.15
C HIS A 91 -14.28 -6.89 -5.12
N VAL A 92 -14.54 -5.69 -4.68
CA VAL A 92 -14.31 -4.44 -5.42
C VAL A 92 -13.30 -3.55 -4.72
N GLN A 93 -12.54 -2.77 -5.48
CA GLN A 93 -11.38 -2.06 -4.98
C GLN A 93 -11.38 -0.56 -5.30
N ASN A 94 -12.35 -0.07 -6.09
CA ASN A 94 -12.48 1.35 -6.37
C ASN A 94 -13.93 1.85 -6.32
N ASN A 95 -14.08 3.17 -6.33
CA ASN A 95 -15.37 3.82 -6.15
C ASN A 95 -16.34 3.57 -7.30
N TRP A 96 -15.83 3.38 -8.52
CA TRP A 96 -16.66 3.11 -9.68
C TRP A 96 -17.17 1.66 -9.66
N GLN A 97 -16.31 0.71 -9.33
CA GLN A 97 -16.66 -0.71 -9.23
C GLN A 97 -17.75 -0.94 -8.17
N ILE A 98 -17.70 -0.26 -7.02
CA ILE A 98 -18.77 -0.42 -6.01
C ILE A 98 -20.13 0.04 -6.53
N LEU A 99 -20.18 1.17 -7.28
CA LEU A 99 -21.41 1.65 -7.88
C LEU A 99 -21.94 0.64 -8.92
N LEU A 100 -21.05 0.12 -9.77
CA LEU A 100 -21.41 -0.89 -10.77
C LEU A 100 -21.98 -2.14 -10.11
N VAL A 101 -21.33 -2.68 -9.07
CA VAL A 101 -21.75 -3.91 -8.40
C VAL A 101 -23.05 -3.69 -7.58
N VAL A 102 -23.25 -2.52 -7.01
CA VAL A 102 -24.54 -2.17 -6.38
C VAL A 102 -25.65 -2.25 -7.42
N PHE A 103 -25.42 -1.74 -8.63
CA PHE A 103 -26.39 -1.82 -9.71
C PHE A 103 -26.62 -3.26 -10.20
N VAL A 104 -25.56 -4.06 -10.32
CA VAL A 104 -25.66 -5.50 -10.57
C VAL A 104 -26.56 -6.18 -9.54
N LYS A 105 -26.43 -5.84 -8.26
CA LYS A 105 -27.27 -6.38 -7.19
C LYS A 105 -28.75 -6.04 -7.38
N PHE A 106 -29.09 -4.88 -7.93
CA PHE A 106 -30.46 -4.53 -8.32
C PHE A 106 -30.96 -5.33 -9.53
N ILE A 107 -30.15 -5.51 -10.57
CA ILE A 107 -30.48 -6.35 -11.74
C ILE A 107 -30.79 -7.81 -11.31
N LEU A 108 -30.06 -8.32 -10.33
CA LEU A 108 -30.25 -9.67 -9.79
C LEU A 108 -31.46 -9.82 -8.86
N LEU A 109 -32.26 -8.74 -8.64
CA LEU A 109 -33.52 -8.72 -7.87
C LEU A 109 -33.44 -9.44 -6.51
N ARG A 110 -32.37 -9.24 -5.75
CA ARG A 110 -32.09 -9.90 -4.46
C ARG A 110 -32.05 -11.43 -4.47
N ARG A 111 -32.29 -12.08 -5.61
CA ARG A 111 -32.38 -13.56 -5.72
C ARG A 111 -31.12 -14.31 -5.28
N PHE A 112 -29.95 -13.68 -5.38
CA PHE A 112 -28.67 -14.37 -5.17
C PHE A 112 -28.01 -14.06 -3.82
N GLY A 113 -28.55 -13.20 -2.98
CA GLY A 113 -27.92 -12.87 -1.69
C GLY A 113 -26.49 -12.35 -1.83
N LEU A 114 -26.13 -11.76 -2.99
CA LEU A 114 -24.78 -11.34 -3.36
C LEU A 114 -24.14 -10.49 -2.27
N LYS A 115 -23.01 -10.94 -1.73
CA LYS A 115 -22.21 -10.23 -0.74
C LYS A 115 -21.20 -9.31 -1.45
N ILE A 116 -20.91 -8.18 -0.84
CA ILE A 116 -19.95 -7.21 -1.37
C ILE A 116 -18.88 -6.95 -0.33
N ILE A 117 -17.63 -7.19 -0.72
CA ILE A 117 -16.43 -6.76 0.01
C ILE A 117 -15.83 -5.58 -0.75
N TYR A 118 -15.46 -4.54 -0.03
CA TYR A 118 -14.78 -3.38 -0.59
C TYR A 118 -13.43 -3.17 0.09
N THR A 119 -12.35 -3.02 -0.68
CA THR A 119 -11.06 -2.58 -0.13
C THR A 119 -10.91 -1.08 -0.30
N LEU A 120 -10.66 -0.41 0.81
CA LEU A 120 -10.56 1.04 0.87
C LEU A 120 -9.13 1.48 0.57
N HIS A 121 -8.88 1.99 -0.66
CA HIS A 121 -7.57 2.52 -1.09
C HIS A 121 -7.39 4.03 -0.85
N GLY A 122 -8.34 4.68 -0.17
CA GLY A 122 -8.31 6.12 0.10
C GLY A 122 -8.94 6.96 -1.01
N PHE A 123 -9.02 8.27 -0.75
CA PHE A 123 -9.58 9.24 -1.69
C PHE A 123 -8.49 10.19 -2.16
N ARG A 124 -8.21 10.14 -3.44
CA ARG A 124 -7.24 11.03 -4.08
C ARG A 124 -8.00 12.12 -4.83
N ASN A 125 -8.11 13.30 -4.24
CA ASN A 125 -8.64 14.49 -4.91
C ASN A 125 -7.76 15.70 -4.61
N ASN A 126 -7.46 16.49 -5.64
CA ASN A 126 -6.69 17.73 -5.53
C ASN A 126 -7.46 18.86 -4.79
N SER A 127 -8.76 18.65 -4.52
CA SER A 127 -9.61 19.61 -3.80
C SER A 127 -10.07 19.02 -2.46
N PRO A 128 -9.80 19.67 -1.32
CA PRO A 128 -10.22 19.20 0.00
C PRO A 128 -11.75 18.99 0.09
N LEU A 129 -12.53 19.95 -0.44
CA LEU A 129 -13.98 19.89 -0.39
C LEU A 129 -14.55 18.72 -1.22
N LYS A 130 -14.05 18.52 -2.46
CA LYS A 130 -14.44 17.38 -3.30
C LYS A 130 -14.08 16.05 -2.64
N SER A 131 -12.96 15.99 -1.94
CA SER A 131 -12.52 14.82 -1.18
C SER A 131 -13.47 14.49 -0.03
N VAL A 132 -13.95 15.50 0.70
CA VAL A 132 -14.94 15.31 1.79
C VAL A 132 -16.26 14.84 1.23
N ILE A 133 -16.80 15.49 0.19
CA ILE A 133 -18.09 15.09 -0.44
C ILE A 133 -18.01 13.66 -0.97
N ALA A 134 -16.96 13.32 -1.70
CA ALA A 134 -16.75 11.95 -2.21
C ALA A 134 -16.69 10.92 -1.08
N ARG A 135 -16.03 11.25 0.03
CA ARG A 135 -15.93 10.38 1.22
C ARG A 135 -17.30 10.15 1.85
N VAL A 136 -18.13 11.19 1.95
CA VAL A 136 -19.50 11.08 2.50
C VAL A 136 -20.36 10.21 1.59
N ILE A 137 -20.38 10.49 0.27
CA ILE A 137 -21.19 9.74 -0.68
C ILE A 137 -20.78 8.25 -0.70
N ILE A 138 -19.51 7.97 -0.91
CA ILE A 138 -19.01 6.59 -0.94
C ILE A 138 -19.20 5.93 0.43
N GLY A 139 -18.96 6.66 1.50
CA GLY A 139 -19.22 6.18 2.85
C GLY A 139 -20.67 5.72 3.06
N MET A 140 -21.66 6.48 2.58
CA MET A 140 -23.08 6.09 2.61
C MET A 140 -23.34 4.84 1.75
N VAL A 141 -22.77 4.77 0.54
CA VAL A 141 -22.90 3.58 -0.33
C VAL A 141 -22.32 2.34 0.36
N LEU A 142 -21.14 2.46 0.98
CA LEU A 142 -20.53 1.36 1.72
C LEU A 142 -21.34 0.95 2.94
N LEU A 143 -21.89 1.93 3.67
CA LEU A 143 -22.74 1.67 4.83
C LEU A 143 -24.02 0.91 4.45
N LEU A 144 -24.63 1.23 3.31
CA LEU A 144 -25.88 0.61 2.87
C LEU A 144 -25.64 -0.75 2.19
N PHE A 145 -24.67 -0.85 1.31
CA PHE A 145 -24.53 -1.97 0.37
C PHE A 145 -23.37 -2.92 0.63
N ALA A 146 -22.25 -2.45 1.19
CA ALA A 146 -21.12 -3.33 1.49
C ALA A 146 -21.41 -4.21 2.71
N ASN A 147 -21.06 -5.48 2.62
CA ASN A 147 -21.12 -6.42 3.74
C ASN A 147 -19.90 -6.27 4.64
N ARG A 148 -18.73 -6.06 4.04
CA ARG A 148 -17.47 -5.77 4.73
C ARG A 148 -16.66 -4.74 3.96
N VAL A 149 -15.92 -3.93 4.69
CA VAL A 149 -14.97 -2.94 4.16
C VAL A 149 -13.60 -3.24 4.75
N ILE A 150 -12.67 -3.63 3.90
CA ILE A 150 -11.28 -3.87 4.30
C ILE A 150 -10.57 -2.52 4.39
N CYS A 151 -10.06 -2.21 5.58
CA CYS A 151 -9.17 -1.10 5.83
C CYS A 151 -7.75 -1.67 6.02
N MET A 152 -6.78 -1.13 5.28
CA MET A 152 -5.40 -1.63 5.30
C MET A 152 -4.60 -1.15 6.52
N SER A 153 -5.12 -0.16 7.25
CA SER A 153 -4.51 0.40 8.46
C SER A 153 -5.56 0.93 9.42
N THR A 154 -5.21 1.01 10.71
CA THR A 154 -6.05 1.65 11.74
C THR A 154 -6.24 3.14 11.44
N TYR A 155 -5.22 3.81 10.90
CA TYR A 155 -5.34 5.19 10.42
C TYR A 155 -6.51 5.35 9.44
N LEU A 156 -6.63 4.45 8.47
CA LEU A 156 -7.71 4.47 7.50
C LEU A 156 -9.05 4.10 8.14
N LYS A 157 -9.08 3.10 9.01
CA LYS A 157 -10.27 2.68 9.74
C LYS A 157 -10.84 3.80 10.61
N ARG A 158 -10.01 4.58 11.28
CA ARG A 158 -10.42 5.75 12.09
C ARG A 158 -11.09 6.83 11.24
N LYS A 159 -10.62 7.06 10.01
CA LYS A 159 -11.25 8.01 9.07
C LYS A 159 -12.66 7.59 8.63
N PHE A 160 -13.00 6.31 8.75
CA PHE A 160 -14.28 5.70 8.40
C PHE A 160 -14.94 5.01 9.60
N TYR A 161 -14.77 5.58 10.80
CA TYR A 161 -15.30 5.02 12.06
C TYR A 161 -16.80 4.71 12.02
N PHE A 162 -17.59 5.46 11.24
CA PHE A 162 -19.03 5.28 11.08
C PHE A 162 -19.41 3.95 10.42
N LEU A 163 -18.48 3.26 9.74
CA LEU A 163 -18.70 1.91 9.20
C LEU A 163 -18.80 0.83 10.30
N GLY A 164 -18.35 1.14 11.52
CA GLY A 164 -18.49 0.28 12.68
C GLY A 164 -17.95 -1.14 12.44
N LYS A 165 -18.78 -2.16 12.72
CA LYS A 165 -18.44 -3.58 12.54
C LYS A 165 -18.23 -4.03 11.09
N LYS A 166 -18.62 -3.22 10.09
CA LYS A 166 -18.34 -3.52 8.68
C LYS A 166 -16.87 -3.30 8.33
N ALA A 167 -16.17 -2.38 9.00
CA ALA A 167 -14.77 -2.10 8.78
C ALA A 167 -13.88 -3.15 9.46
N VAL A 168 -13.13 -3.91 8.65
CA VAL A 168 -12.22 -4.96 9.10
C VAL A 168 -10.80 -4.57 8.75
N LEU A 169 -9.87 -4.75 9.69
CA LEU A 169 -8.45 -4.46 9.47
C LEU A 169 -7.76 -5.68 8.85
N ILE A 170 -7.39 -5.58 7.58
CA ILE A 170 -6.56 -6.55 6.86
C ILE A 170 -5.51 -5.75 6.10
N PRO A 171 -4.22 -5.82 6.45
CA PRO A 171 -3.15 -5.14 5.73
C PRO A 171 -2.98 -5.74 4.34
N LEU A 172 -2.19 -5.11 3.50
CA LEU A 172 -1.70 -5.71 2.26
C LEU A 172 -0.49 -6.60 2.56
N GLY A 173 -0.29 -7.61 1.74
CA GLY A 173 0.96 -8.35 1.68
C GLY A 173 2.04 -7.55 0.95
N ILE A 174 3.28 -7.96 1.11
CA ILE A 174 4.44 -7.46 0.40
C ILE A 174 4.99 -8.56 -0.49
N SER A 175 5.60 -8.20 -1.62
CA SER A 175 6.20 -9.16 -2.56
C SER A 175 7.22 -10.07 -1.89
N ASP A 176 7.22 -11.35 -2.28
CA ASP A 176 8.05 -12.39 -1.67
C ASP A 176 9.56 -12.08 -1.72
N GLU A 177 10.01 -11.28 -2.68
CA GLU A 177 11.41 -10.83 -2.81
C GLU A 177 11.95 -10.05 -1.61
N TYR A 178 11.07 -9.47 -0.77
CA TYR A 178 11.43 -8.77 0.46
C TYR A 178 11.61 -9.72 1.67
N PHE A 179 11.19 -10.99 1.56
CA PHE A 179 11.26 -11.95 2.66
C PHE A 179 12.57 -12.75 2.65
N LEU A 180 13.68 -12.05 2.92
CA LEU A 180 14.98 -12.69 2.99
C LEU A 180 15.02 -13.75 4.11
N PRO A 181 15.72 -14.89 3.91
CA PRO A 181 15.78 -15.96 4.91
C PRO A 181 16.50 -15.52 6.19
N GLU A 182 17.54 -14.71 6.05
CA GLU A 182 18.36 -14.19 7.13
C GLU A 182 18.25 -12.67 7.24
N HIS A 183 18.47 -12.13 8.43
CA HIS A 183 18.51 -10.68 8.63
C HIS A 183 19.70 -10.09 7.85
N PRO A 184 19.44 -9.21 6.88
CA PRO A 184 20.51 -8.66 6.08
C PRO A 184 21.38 -7.71 6.92
N GLN A 185 22.68 -7.77 6.71
CA GLN A 185 23.66 -6.95 7.39
C GLN A 185 23.28 -5.45 7.27
N LEU A 186 23.41 -4.73 8.37
CA LEU A 186 23.24 -3.29 8.39
C LEU A 186 24.56 -2.58 8.10
N PRO A 187 24.52 -1.40 7.45
CA PRO A 187 25.71 -0.54 7.36
C PRO A 187 26.27 -0.20 8.73
N ASP A 188 27.59 -0.25 8.85
CA ASP A 188 28.29 -0.10 10.12
C ASP A 188 28.47 1.36 10.56
N LYS A 189 28.29 2.33 9.62
CA LYS A 189 28.62 3.72 9.85
C LYS A 189 27.56 4.66 9.30
N GLY A 190 27.33 5.73 10.08
CA GLY A 190 26.42 6.80 9.71
C GLY A 190 24.96 6.38 9.59
N LEU A 191 24.12 7.33 9.23
CA LEU A 191 22.73 7.11 8.93
C LEU A 191 22.57 6.93 7.42
N GLN A 192 22.42 5.71 6.96
CA GLN A 192 22.12 5.42 5.56
C GLN A 192 20.60 5.34 5.42
N MET A 193 20.02 6.40 4.87
CA MET A 193 18.56 6.62 4.87
C MET A 193 17.96 6.51 3.48
N VAL A 194 16.74 5.99 3.37
CA VAL A 194 16.02 5.91 2.10
C VAL A 194 14.53 6.22 2.24
N PHE A 195 13.99 6.98 1.27
CA PHE A 195 12.56 7.25 1.13
C PHE A 195 12.10 7.13 -0.32
N PRO A 196 11.67 5.94 -0.78
CA PRO A 196 11.08 5.77 -2.10
C PRO A 196 9.71 6.44 -2.17
N ALA A 197 9.60 7.52 -2.90
CA ALA A 197 8.36 8.26 -3.05
C ALA A 197 8.34 9.14 -4.31
N GLN A 198 7.15 9.37 -4.88
CA GLN A 198 6.98 10.39 -5.90
C GLN A 198 7.26 11.78 -5.33
N PHE A 199 7.96 12.63 -6.08
CA PHE A 199 8.18 14.03 -5.72
C PHE A 199 6.92 14.85 -6.00
N ARG A 200 6.03 14.90 -5.02
CA ARG A 200 4.75 15.63 -5.08
C ARG A 200 4.36 16.15 -3.71
N HIS A 201 3.48 17.15 -3.70
CA HIS A 201 2.92 17.67 -2.45
C HIS A 201 2.39 16.55 -1.54
N GLY A 202 2.69 16.67 -0.25
CA GLY A 202 2.30 15.73 0.80
C GLY A 202 3.23 14.54 0.99
N LYS A 203 4.33 14.43 0.24
CA LYS A 203 5.44 13.51 0.54
C LYS A 203 6.54 14.16 1.37
N ASN A 204 6.67 15.50 1.31
CA ASN A 204 7.48 16.34 2.19
C ASN A 204 8.96 15.91 2.27
N GLN A 205 9.57 15.58 1.13
CA GLN A 205 11.00 15.27 1.07
C GLN A 205 11.86 16.45 1.55
N ASP A 206 11.37 17.68 1.38
CA ASP A 206 12.01 18.91 1.87
C ASP A 206 12.25 18.90 3.38
N ILE A 207 11.31 18.38 4.18
CA ILE A 207 11.46 18.24 5.64
C ILE A 207 12.63 17.28 5.96
N ILE A 208 12.73 16.14 5.27
CA ILE A 208 13.83 15.20 5.48
C ILE A 208 15.17 15.84 5.11
N ILE A 209 15.25 16.53 3.96
CA ILE A 209 16.46 17.17 3.46
C ILE A 209 16.92 18.25 4.46
N ARG A 210 16.02 19.10 4.96
CA ARG A 210 16.33 20.14 5.94
C ARG A 210 16.79 19.56 7.27
N ALA A 211 16.08 18.57 7.77
CA ALA A 211 16.46 17.90 9.01
C ALA A 211 17.82 17.21 8.89
N PHE A 212 18.10 16.58 7.74
CA PHE A 212 19.37 15.94 7.46
C PHE A 212 20.52 16.95 7.39
N ALA A 213 20.33 18.11 6.74
CA ALA A 213 21.31 19.17 6.69
C ALA A 213 21.65 19.71 8.09
N LYS A 214 20.62 19.99 8.92
CA LYS A 214 20.81 20.40 10.31
C LYS A 214 21.60 19.36 11.13
N HIS A 215 21.26 18.08 10.96
CA HIS A 215 21.95 16.96 11.62
C HIS A 215 23.43 16.90 11.22
N ILE A 216 23.75 16.90 9.91
CA ILE A 216 25.12 16.88 9.39
C ILE A 216 25.93 18.04 10.00
N GLN A 217 25.39 19.23 9.97
CA GLN A 217 26.06 20.42 10.49
C GLN A 217 26.31 20.32 12.00
N LYS A 218 25.31 19.87 12.75
CA LYS A 218 25.37 19.78 14.22
C LYS A 218 26.33 18.70 14.71
N CYS A 219 26.33 17.54 14.05
CA CYS A 219 27.15 16.39 14.46
C CYS A 219 28.49 16.30 13.71
N ASN A 220 28.78 17.23 12.79
CA ASN A 220 29.92 17.16 11.87
C ASN A 220 30.02 15.76 11.20
N ASP A 221 28.87 15.25 10.77
CA ASP A 221 28.71 13.90 10.24
C ASP A 221 29.22 13.82 8.80
N ALA A 222 30.27 13.00 8.58
CA ALA A 222 30.87 12.80 7.27
C ALA A 222 30.47 11.47 6.61
N GLU A 223 29.66 10.63 7.24
CA GLU A 223 29.39 9.25 6.81
C GLU A 223 27.95 8.99 6.37
N SER A 224 27.00 9.79 6.88
CA SER A 224 25.58 9.58 6.56
C SER A 224 25.22 9.96 5.13
N HIS A 225 24.22 9.28 4.56
CA HIS A 225 23.74 9.52 3.20
C HIS A 225 22.22 9.34 3.11
N LEU A 226 21.58 10.13 2.25
CA LEU A 226 20.14 10.09 2.01
C LEU A 226 19.86 9.72 0.56
N TYR A 227 19.06 8.66 0.34
CA TYR A 227 18.60 8.22 -0.97
C TYR A 227 17.12 8.55 -1.15
N LEU A 228 16.79 9.29 -2.20
CA LEU A 228 15.43 9.71 -2.55
C LEU A 228 15.06 9.20 -3.96
N PRO A 229 14.80 7.88 -4.11
CA PRO A 229 14.34 7.34 -5.39
C PRO A 229 12.90 7.75 -5.66
N GLY A 230 12.63 8.14 -6.91
CA GLY A 230 11.32 8.58 -7.39
C GLY A 230 11.43 9.61 -8.49
N LYS A 231 10.28 9.98 -9.07
CA LYS A 231 10.12 11.09 -10.01
C LYS A 231 8.89 11.91 -9.63
N GLY A 232 8.85 13.17 -10.04
CA GLY A 232 7.69 14.02 -9.83
C GLY A 232 7.99 15.50 -10.01
N GLU A 233 6.96 16.31 -9.93
CA GLU A 233 6.98 17.75 -10.21
C GLU A 233 7.90 18.56 -9.27
N LEU A 234 8.13 18.07 -8.05
CA LEU A 234 8.96 18.76 -7.04
C LEU A 234 10.42 18.27 -7.04
N GLN A 235 10.84 17.36 -7.92
CA GLN A 235 12.19 16.80 -7.89
C GLN A 235 13.28 17.87 -8.05
N ASP A 236 13.14 18.76 -9.03
CA ASP A 236 14.13 19.81 -9.31
C ASP A 236 14.24 20.81 -8.15
N GLU A 237 13.14 21.06 -7.45
CA GLU A 237 13.14 21.88 -6.23
C GLU A 237 13.93 21.22 -5.11
N MET A 238 13.76 19.91 -4.92
CA MET A 238 14.51 19.15 -3.91
C MET A 238 16.01 19.12 -4.22
N VAL A 239 16.39 18.96 -5.48
CA VAL A 239 17.80 19.03 -5.91
C VAL A 239 18.37 20.43 -5.61
N ARG A 240 17.69 21.51 -5.98
CA ARG A 240 18.14 22.87 -5.64
C ARG A 240 18.30 23.07 -4.13
N LEU A 241 17.34 22.60 -3.35
CA LEU A 241 17.39 22.68 -1.88
C LEU A 241 18.65 22.02 -1.31
N THR A 242 19.10 20.89 -1.85
CA THR A 242 20.35 20.26 -1.37
C THR A 242 21.59 21.09 -1.68
N HIS A 243 21.64 21.76 -2.82
CA HIS A 243 22.72 22.71 -3.15
C HIS A 243 22.71 23.95 -2.24
N GLU A 244 21.54 24.53 -2.00
CA GLU A 244 21.38 25.68 -1.10
C GLU A 244 21.82 25.37 0.33
N LEU A 245 21.60 24.15 0.79
CA LEU A 245 21.98 23.67 2.12
C LEU A 245 23.41 23.11 2.18
N GLY A 246 24.14 23.06 1.07
CA GLY A 246 25.52 22.57 1.00
C GLY A 246 25.69 21.07 1.26
N ILE A 247 24.66 20.27 0.96
CA ILE A 247 24.64 18.80 1.19
C ILE A 247 24.38 17.99 -0.09
N ALA A 248 24.58 18.58 -1.26
CA ALA A 248 24.26 17.94 -2.55
C ALA A 248 25.05 16.63 -2.80
N ASP A 249 26.26 16.52 -2.28
CA ASP A 249 27.11 15.34 -2.33
C ASP A 249 26.67 14.22 -1.37
N ARG A 250 25.75 14.54 -0.45
CA ARG A 250 25.22 13.63 0.60
C ARG A 250 23.80 13.14 0.33
N VAL A 251 23.18 13.60 -0.77
CA VAL A 251 21.82 13.24 -1.16
C VAL A 251 21.80 12.72 -2.59
N SER A 252 21.31 11.50 -2.77
CA SER A 252 21.18 10.89 -4.09
C SER A 252 19.73 10.88 -4.57
N PHE A 253 19.54 11.22 -5.84
CA PHE A 253 18.26 11.20 -6.56
C PHE A 253 18.30 10.17 -7.70
N PRO A 254 18.12 8.86 -7.45
CA PRO A 254 18.27 7.82 -8.48
C PRO A 254 17.22 7.90 -9.60
N GLY A 255 16.20 8.72 -9.44
CA GLY A 255 15.07 8.77 -10.37
C GLY A 255 14.07 7.65 -10.13
N PHE A 256 13.32 7.27 -11.17
CA PHE A 256 12.40 6.14 -11.08
C PHE A 256 13.20 4.84 -10.94
N CYS A 257 12.90 4.08 -9.90
CA CYS A 257 13.49 2.78 -9.62
C CYS A 257 12.44 1.66 -9.74
N THR A 258 12.85 0.54 -10.30
CA THR A 258 12.12 -0.72 -10.27
C THR A 258 12.04 -1.26 -8.84
N LYS A 259 11.17 -2.22 -8.57
CA LYS A 259 11.10 -2.88 -7.25
C LYS A 259 12.45 -3.46 -6.82
N GLN A 260 13.16 -4.11 -7.74
CA GLN A 260 14.46 -4.70 -7.47
C GLN A 260 15.51 -3.64 -7.10
N GLU A 261 15.53 -2.50 -7.81
CA GLU A 261 16.44 -1.39 -7.48
C GLU A 261 16.09 -0.76 -6.13
N VAL A 262 14.81 -0.62 -5.79
CA VAL A 262 14.36 -0.15 -4.48
C VAL A 262 14.79 -1.12 -3.37
N LEU A 263 14.65 -2.44 -3.59
CA LEU A 263 15.14 -3.46 -2.67
C LEU A 263 16.65 -3.30 -2.42
N GLN A 264 17.45 -3.13 -3.49
CA GLN A 264 18.91 -2.93 -3.35
C GLN A 264 19.24 -1.63 -2.59
N LEU A 265 18.45 -0.57 -2.75
CA LEU A 265 18.62 0.65 -1.95
C LEU A 265 18.30 0.40 -0.47
N TYR A 266 17.22 -0.29 -0.15
CA TYR A 266 16.93 -0.67 1.23
C TYR A 266 18.04 -1.53 1.85
N LEU A 267 18.67 -2.43 1.07
CA LEU A 267 19.76 -3.26 1.56
C LEU A 267 21.04 -2.46 1.85
N LYS A 268 21.26 -1.33 1.17
CA LYS A 268 22.34 -0.38 1.42
C LYS A 268 22.07 0.57 2.58
N CYS A 269 20.84 0.62 3.08
CA CYS A 269 20.41 1.54 4.12
C CYS A 269 20.15 0.82 5.44
N ASN A 270 20.24 1.56 6.55
CA ASN A 270 19.86 1.09 7.88
C ASN A 270 18.56 1.73 8.38
N ILE A 271 18.08 2.78 7.71
CA ILE A 271 16.85 3.49 8.08
C ILE A 271 15.95 3.70 6.86
N GLY A 272 14.66 3.35 7.00
CA GLY A 272 13.59 3.87 6.16
C GLY A 272 13.01 5.13 6.81
N VAL A 273 13.06 6.28 6.13
CA VAL A 273 12.53 7.54 6.66
C VAL A 273 11.32 7.99 5.87
N ILE A 274 10.22 8.33 6.52
CA ILE A 274 8.95 8.68 5.88
C ILE A 274 8.43 10.02 6.41
N ALA A 275 8.16 10.98 5.52
CA ALA A 275 7.64 12.31 5.86
C ALA A 275 6.23 12.59 5.32
N SER A 276 5.55 11.58 4.81
CA SER A 276 4.25 11.78 4.18
C SER A 276 3.21 12.35 5.15
N ASN A 277 2.37 13.28 4.68
CA ASN A 277 1.21 13.77 5.43
C ASN A 277 0.05 12.77 5.47
N SER A 278 0.03 11.81 4.54
CA SER A 278 -1.03 10.81 4.46
C SER A 278 -0.58 9.61 3.62
N GLU A 279 -0.74 8.44 4.19
CA GLU A 279 -0.66 7.15 3.52
C GLU A 279 -1.93 6.35 3.82
N THR A 280 -2.35 5.51 2.91
CA THR A 280 -3.46 4.58 3.16
C THR A 280 -2.96 3.30 3.80
N PHE A 281 -1.85 2.79 3.29
CA PHE A 281 -1.10 1.67 3.80
C PHE A 281 0.34 2.08 4.08
N GLY A 282 1.08 2.50 3.06
CA GLY A 282 2.46 2.93 3.17
C GLY A 282 3.43 1.78 2.93
N GLN A 283 3.59 1.35 1.67
CA GLN A 283 4.60 0.35 1.30
C GLN A 283 6.00 0.77 1.74
N CYS A 284 6.33 2.05 1.58
CA CYS A 284 7.59 2.63 2.03
C CYS A 284 7.84 2.53 3.55
N ILE A 285 6.81 2.16 4.35
CA ILE A 285 6.91 1.85 5.77
C ILE A 285 7.17 0.35 5.96
N VAL A 286 6.42 -0.47 5.22
CA VAL A 286 6.43 -1.93 5.41
C VAL A 286 7.66 -2.58 4.77
N GLU A 287 8.11 -2.11 3.61
CA GLU A 287 9.28 -2.65 2.92
C GLU A 287 10.55 -2.60 3.79
N PRO A 288 10.96 -1.45 4.36
CA PRO A 288 12.10 -1.40 5.26
C PRO A 288 11.85 -2.18 6.57
N PHE A 289 10.61 -2.20 7.07
CA PHE A 289 10.25 -2.99 8.25
C PHE A 289 10.50 -4.49 8.01
N VAL A 290 10.01 -5.05 6.92
CA VAL A 290 10.17 -6.47 6.57
C VAL A 290 11.65 -6.84 6.35
N LEU A 291 12.44 -5.90 5.83
CA LEU A 291 13.89 -6.06 5.63
C LEU A 291 14.71 -5.82 6.91
N GLY A 292 14.06 -5.60 8.06
CA GLY A 292 14.76 -5.40 9.33
C GLY A 292 15.51 -4.07 9.40
N ARG A 293 14.99 -3.01 8.79
CA ARG A 293 15.52 -1.65 8.91
C ARG A 293 14.81 -0.92 10.05
N CYS A 294 15.49 0.02 10.68
CA CYS A 294 14.83 0.97 11.56
C CYS A 294 13.89 1.86 10.73
N VAL A 295 12.69 2.12 11.20
CA VAL A 295 11.71 2.97 10.52
C VAL A 295 11.50 4.24 11.32
N VAL A 296 11.70 5.40 10.67
CA VAL A 296 11.41 6.73 11.21
C VAL A 296 10.27 7.32 10.41
N SER A 297 9.13 7.61 11.01
CA SER A 297 7.91 7.95 10.28
C SER A 297 7.06 9.00 10.97
N THR A 298 6.31 9.74 10.19
CA THR A 298 5.12 10.45 10.67
C THR A 298 4.00 9.47 10.98
N HIS A 299 2.95 9.90 11.72
CA HIS A 299 1.77 9.08 12.06
C HIS A 299 0.84 8.88 10.87
N VAL A 300 1.23 8.01 9.92
CA VAL A 300 0.49 7.76 8.68
C VAL A 300 0.42 6.28 8.31
N GLY A 301 -0.57 5.93 7.53
CA GLY A 301 -0.72 4.58 7.01
C GLY A 301 -0.76 3.53 8.09
N ILE A 302 0.10 2.52 7.96
CA ILE A 302 0.21 1.40 8.90
C ILE A 302 1.24 1.66 10.02
N ALA A 303 1.93 2.81 10.03
CA ALA A 303 2.98 3.09 11.00
C ALA A 303 2.49 2.90 12.44
N ASP A 304 1.33 3.50 12.80
CA ASP A 304 0.73 3.38 14.14
C ASP A 304 0.32 1.94 14.52
N ASP A 305 0.20 1.04 13.55
CA ASP A 305 -0.22 -0.35 13.80
C ASP A 305 0.98 -1.27 14.08
N ILE A 306 2.18 -0.89 13.64
CA ILE A 306 3.35 -1.78 13.65
C ILE A 306 4.55 -1.22 14.39
N LEU A 307 4.65 0.10 14.53
CA LEU A 307 5.75 0.76 15.23
C LEU A 307 5.36 1.11 16.66
N VAL A 308 6.31 0.89 17.57
CA VAL A 308 6.29 1.36 18.96
C VAL A 308 7.46 2.33 19.09
N ASP A 309 7.14 3.58 19.44
CA ASP A 309 8.12 4.66 19.50
C ASP A 309 9.27 4.35 20.46
N GLY A 310 10.50 4.54 19.98
CA GLY A 310 11.72 4.25 20.73
C GLY A 310 12.11 2.78 20.87
N GLU A 311 11.27 1.83 20.38
CA GLU A 311 11.55 0.40 20.43
C GLU A 311 11.92 -0.17 19.07
N ASN A 312 10.96 -0.25 18.15
CA ASN A 312 11.17 -0.81 16.81
C ASN A 312 11.01 0.21 15.69
N GLY A 313 10.88 1.49 16.03
CA GLY A 313 10.83 2.63 15.14
C GLY A 313 10.73 3.92 15.94
N TYR A 314 10.68 5.04 15.22
CA TYR A 314 10.59 6.35 15.82
C TYR A 314 9.54 7.19 15.10
N PHE A 315 8.76 7.94 15.89
CA PHE A 315 7.84 8.93 15.36
C PHE A 315 8.37 10.35 15.53
N TYR A 316 7.90 11.25 14.65
CA TYR A 316 8.15 12.67 14.73
C TYR A 316 6.97 13.46 14.17
N ASN A 317 6.77 14.69 14.64
CA ASN A 317 5.69 15.57 14.21
C ASN A 317 6.21 16.91 13.65
N SER A 318 7.52 17.18 13.83
CA SER A 318 8.17 18.40 13.35
C SER A 318 9.56 18.10 12.80
N GLU A 319 10.10 19.06 12.03
CA GLU A 319 11.48 19.00 11.52
C GLU A 319 12.49 18.88 12.67
N ASP A 320 12.31 19.64 13.76
CA ASP A 320 13.25 19.63 14.89
C ASP A 320 13.20 18.33 15.69
N GLU A 321 12.01 17.69 15.78
CA GLU A 321 11.91 16.34 16.33
C GLU A 321 12.62 15.32 15.44
N LEU A 322 12.53 15.45 14.11
CA LEU A 322 13.24 14.59 13.17
C LEU A 322 14.76 14.73 13.30
N VAL A 323 15.27 15.97 13.45
CA VAL A 323 16.69 16.21 13.77
C VAL A 323 17.08 15.49 15.06
N SER A 324 16.28 15.61 16.11
CA SER A 324 16.54 14.97 17.41
C SER A 324 16.59 13.44 17.31
N VAL A 325 15.72 12.86 16.46
CA VAL A 325 15.74 11.41 16.16
C VAL A 325 17.03 11.03 15.43
N PHE A 326 17.43 11.79 14.41
CA PHE A 326 18.68 11.53 13.68
C PHE A 326 19.89 11.61 14.60
N ASP A 327 20.01 12.65 15.42
CA ASP A 327 21.10 12.82 16.40
C ASP A 327 21.16 11.62 17.37
N LYS A 328 20.01 11.22 17.92
CA LYS A 328 19.90 10.08 18.83
C LYS A 328 20.39 8.79 18.19
N LEU A 329 19.96 8.51 16.95
CA LEU A 329 20.33 7.29 16.21
C LEU A 329 21.81 7.31 15.79
N TYR A 330 22.32 8.47 15.41
CA TYR A 330 23.74 8.65 15.04
C TYR A 330 24.67 8.37 16.22
N HIS A 331 24.39 8.93 17.39
CA HIS A 331 25.19 8.72 18.57
C HIS A 331 25.00 7.35 19.24
N ASN A 332 23.93 6.62 18.88
CA ASN A 332 23.64 5.31 19.44
C ASN A 332 23.11 4.35 18.36
N GLN A 333 24.00 3.93 17.47
CA GLN A 333 23.64 3.04 16.34
C GLN A 333 23.16 1.66 16.76
N ILE A 334 23.40 1.23 18.01
CA ILE A 334 22.83 0.00 18.58
C ILE A 334 21.30 0.03 18.53
N LEU A 335 20.69 1.22 18.67
CA LEU A 335 19.24 1.37 18.61
C LEU A 335 18.69 1.02 17.22
N ILE A 336 19.43 1.32 16.15
CA ILE A 336 19.07 0.97 14.77
C ILE A 336 19.02 -0.55 14.62
N GLY A 337 20.07 -1.25 15.09
CA GLY A 337 20.13 -2.71 15.05
C GLY A 337 19.05 -3.39 15.88
N LYS A 338 18.76 -2.87 17.08
CA LYS A 338 17.66 -3.38 17.93
C LYS A 338 16.30 -3.24 17.23
N ALA A 339 16.00 -2.05 16.72
CA ALA A 339 14.76 -1.79 16.00
C ALA A 339 14.63 -2.70 14.76
N GLY A 340 15.70 -2.81 13.97
CA GLY A 340 15.74 -3.68 12.81
C GLY A 340 15.48 -5.15 13.13
N ASN A 341 16.13 -5.69 14.16
CA ASN A 341 15.91 -7.07 14.60
C ASN A 341 14.45 -7.32 15.03
N MET A 342 13.86 -6.39 15.78
CA MET A 342 12.45 -6.50 16.19
C MET A 342 11.51 -6.50 14.98
N ASN A 343 11.78 -5.66 13.98
CA ASN A 343 11.01 -5.57 12.75
C ASN A 343 11.12 -6.85 11.93
N PHE A 344 12.34 -7.34 11.70
CA PHE A 344 12.59 -8.55 10.95
C PHE A 344 11.89 -9.78 11.54
N ASN A 345 11.89 -9.92 12.87
CA ASN A 345 11.21 -11.02 13.55
C ASN A 345 9.68 -11.00 13.38
N LYS A 346 9.10 -9.83 13.08
CA LYS A 346 7.65 -9.66 12.85
C LYS A 346 7.26 -9.67 11.37
N LYS A 347 8.21 -9.81 10.43
CA LYS A 347 8.00 -9.66 8.98
C LYS A 347 6.88 -10.53 8.42
N GLN A 348 6.70 -11.73 8.97
CA GLN A 348 5.72 -12.71 8.47
C GLN A 348 4.26 -12.21 8.52
N MET A 349 3.96 -11.20 9.33
CA MET A 349 2.62 -10.60 9.36
C MET A 349 2.19 -9.97 8.02
N PHE A 350 3.16 -9.69 7.14
CA PHE A 350 2.97 -9.13 5.80
C PHE A 350 3.21 -10.14 4.68
N ALA A 351 3.53 -11.40 4.98
CA ALA A 351 3.57 -12.45 3.97
C ALA A 351 2.17 -12.66 3.38
N TRP A 352 2.12 -12.84 2.06
CA TRP A 352 0.84 -13.00 1.37
C TRP A 352 0.05 -14.19 1.89
N ASP A 353 0.69 -15.28 2.30
CA ASP A 353 0.01 -16.44 2.87
C ASP A 353 -0.78 -16.06 4.13
N ASN A 354 -0.16 -15.35 5.07
CA ASN A 354 -0.82 -14.89 6.31
C ASN A 354 -1.92 -13.85 6.06
N VAL A 355 -1.70 -12.94 5.12
CA VAL A 355 -2.70 -11.93 4.73
C VAL A 355 -3.89 -12.61 4.06
N THR A 356 -3.63 -13.57 3.17
CA THR A 356 -4.66 -14.31 2.43
C THR A 356 -5.49 -15.20 3.35
N GLU A 357 -4.88 -15.84 4.34
CA GLU A 357 -5.61 -16.61 5.36
C GLU A 357 -6.65 -15.74 6.08
N ARG A 358 -6.27 -14.52 6.48
CA ARG A 358 -7.18 -13.54 7.10
C ARG A 358 -8.30 -13.12 6.15
N TYR A 359 -7.96 -12.90 4.87
CA TYR A 359 -8.91 -12.51 3.84
C TYR A 359 -9.89 -13.63 3.51
N VAL A 360 -9.43 -14.86 3.31
CA VAL A 360 -10.28 -16.04 3.10
C VAL A 360 -11.15 -16.29 4.32
N GLY A 361 -10.60 -16.17 5.53
CA GLY A 361 -11.36 -16.24 6.77
C GLY A 361 -12.51 -15.23 6.86
N LEU A 362 -12.32 -14.02 6.31
CA LEU A 362 -13.38 -13.01 6.19
C LEU A 362 -14.48 -13.47 5.21
N ILE A 363 -14.10 -14.00 4.04
CA ILE A 363 -15.04 -14.50 3.03
C ILE A 363 -15.88 -15.64 3.61
N LEU A 364 -15.25 -16.64 4.25
CA LEU A 364 -15.93 -17.78 4.84
C LEU A 364 -16.95 -17.37 5.93
N LYS A 365 -16.67 -16.31 6.70
CA LYS A 365 -17.63 -15.73 7.67
C LYS A 365 -18.84 -15.08 7.00
N LEU A 366 -18.74 -14.64 5.75
CA LEU A 366 -19.85 -14.07 5.01
C LEU A 366 -20.79 -15.14 4.41
N TRP A 367 -20.33 -16.37 4.32
CA TRP A 367 -21.11 -17.49 3.79
C TRP A 367 -21.87 -18.27 4.88
N ARG A 368 -21.55 -18.00 6.13
CA ARG A 368 -22.32 -18.44 7.31
C ARG A 368 -23.51 -17.50 7.57
#